data_a3972fa85e29b83225ade24196cb7974
#
_entry.id   a3972fa85e29b83225ade24196cb7974
#
_cell.length_a   1.000
_cell.length_b   1.000
_cell.length_c   1.000
_cell.angle_alpha   90.00
_cell.angle_beta   90.00
_cell.angle_gamma   90.00
#
_symmetry.space_group_name_H-M   'P 1'
#
loop_
_entity.id
_entity.type
_entity.pdbx_description
1 polymer ?
#
loop_
_entity_poly.entity_id
_entity_poly.type
_entity_poly.pdbx_seq_one_letter_code
_entity_poly.pdbx_strand_id
1 'polypeptide(L)'
;MKELKRVILKLSGEALSGEAKSGYDDALIEDIAHQVKKIVEKGIDVGVVIGGGNYWRGRSNDNIDRTKADQIGMLATVMNCIYTADAFRVFKTNILTPFECGSMTKLFSKDRANKYFEKGMVVFFAGGTGHPYFSTDTGIVLRAIELDADAILLAKAIDGVYDSDPKINPAAKKYDTLPIQEVVDKK
;
A
#
# COMPACT_ATOMS: atom_id res chain seq x y z
N MET A 1 24.77 6.02 0.92
CA MET A 1 23.36 5.74 0.58
C MET A 1 22.72 7.05 0.16
N LYS A 2 21.87 7.04 -0.88
CA LYS A 2 21.09 8.25 -1.26
C LYS A 2 20.15 8.60 -0.10
N GLU A 3 20.08 9.87 0.28
CA GLU A 3 19.14 10.36 1.27
C GLU A 3 17.72 10.21 0.73
N LEU A 4 16.83 9.56 1.48
CA LEU A 4 15.43 9.39 1.09
C LEU A 4 14.66 10.67 1.46
N LYS A 5 13.92 11.21 0.49
CA LYS A 5 13.04 12.38 0.68
C LYS A 5 11.57 12.01 0.63
N ARG A 6 11.24 10.97 -0.16
CA ARG A 6 9.85 10.51 -0.32
C ARG A 6 9.82 8.99 -0.48
N VAL A 7 8.91 8.36 0.26
CA VAL A 7 8.69 6.91 0.17
C VAL A 7 7.20 6.61 0.00
N ILE A 8 6.90 5.51 -0.70
CA ILE A 8 5.55 4.97 -0.75
C ILE A 8 5.54 3.63 -0.01
N LEU A 9 4.77 3.56 1.06
CA LEU A 9 4.59 2.37 1.88
C LEU A 9 3.39 1.57 1.37
N LYS A 10 3.58 0.27 1.14
CA LYS A 10 2.48 -0.66 0.89
C LYS A 10 2.18 -1.48 2.13
N LEU A 11 0.92 -1.50 2.51
CA LEU A 11 0.35 -2.42 3.49
C LEU A 11 -0.55 -3.44 2.75
N SER A 12 -0.47 -4.72 3.10
CA SER A 12 -1.49 -5.66 2.65
C SER A 12 -2.77 -5.45 3.47
N GLY A 13 -3.95 -5.67 2.86
CA GLY A 13 -5.20 -5.63 3.63
C GLY A 13 -5.20 -6.63 4.78
N GLU A 14 -4.64 -7.83 4.56
CA GLU A 14 -4.48 -8.84 5.60
C GLU A 14 -3.60 -8.36 6.78
N ALA A 15 -2.63 -7.48 6.54
CA ALA A 15 -1.82 -6.92 7.60
C ALA A 15 -2.60 -5.99 8.54
N LEU A 16 -3.78 -5.52 8.13
CA LEU A 16 -4.64 -4.69 8.99
C LEU A 16 -5.57 -5.50 9.89
N SER A 17 -5.79 -6.78 9.59
CA SER A 17 -6.76 -7.64 10.30
C SER A 17 -6.11 -8.54 11.35
N GLY A 18 -4.79 -8.54 11.46
CA GLY A 18 -4.08 -9.40 12.39
C GLY A 18 -4.46 -10.88 12.25
N GLU A 19 -4.63 -11.56 13.36
CA GLU A 19 -5.01 -12.98 13.40
C GLU A 19 -6.47 -13.24 12.98
N ALA A 20 -7.34 -12.23 13.03
CA ALA A 20 -8.77 -12.36 12.69
C ALA A 20 -9.04 -12.60 11.20
N LYS A 21 -8.05 -12.40 10.31
CA LYS A 21 -8.10 -12.56 8.85
C LYS A 21 -9.10 -11.68 8.11
N SER A 22 -9.94 -10.94 8.81
CA SER A 22 -10.89 -9.96 8.26
C SER A 22 -11.10 -8.81 9.26
N GLY A 23 -11.59 -7.67 8.78
CA GLY A 23 -11.77 -6.48 9.61
C GLY A 23 -10.47 -5.76 9.93
N TYR A 24 -10.36 -5.19 11.12
CA TYR A 24 -9.24 -4.36 11.56
C TYR A 24 -8.77 -4.76 12.96
N ASP A 25 -7.47 -4.71 13.16
CA ASP A 25 -6.80 -4.81 14.45
C ASP A 25 -6.26 -3.43 14.80
N ASP A 26 -6.93 -2.77 15.76
CA ASP A 26 -6.63 -1.38 16.14
C ASP A 26 -5.22 -1.23 16.71
N ALA A 27 -4.78 -2.18 17.54
CA ALA A 27 -3.46 -2.13 18.16
C ALA A 27 -2.34 -2.25 17.09
N LEU A 28 -2.54 -3.11 16.10
CA LEU A 28 -1.60 -3.28 15.00
C LEU A 28 -1.55 -2.03 14.11
N ILE A 29 -2.70 -1.42 13.83
CA ILE A 29 -2.77 -0.20 13.01
C ILE A 29 -2.12 0.98 13.76
N GLU A 30 -2.31 1.08 15.07
CA GLU A 30 -1.65 2.09 15.90
C GLU A 30 -0.13 1.91 15.93
N ASP A 31 0.37 0.68 16.02
CA ASP A 31 1.81 0.40 15.92
C ASP A 31 2.37 0.81 14.55
N ILE A 32 1.67 0.50 13.47
CA ILE A 32 2.04 0.95 12.12
C ILE A 32 2.10 2.49 12.07
N ALA A 33 1.12 3.18 12.64
CA ALA A 33 1.10 4.64 12.69
C ALA A 33 2.32 5.20 13.44
N HIS A 34 2.72 4.59 14.55
CA HIS A 34 3.91 4.97 15.30
C HIS A 34 5.22 4.71 14.51
N GLN A 35 5.28 3.64 13.72
CA GLN A 35 6.42 3.38 12.85
C GLN A 35 6.51 4.40 11.71
N VAL A 36 5.39 4.75 11.08
CA VAL A 36 5.31 5.81 10.06
C VAL A 36 5.73 7.15 10.64
N LYS A 37 5.34 7.44 11.89
CA LYS A 37 5.74 8.67 12.60
C LYS A 37 7.26 8.84 12.63
N LYS A 38 8.00 7.78 12.96
CA LYS A 38 9.47 7.81 12.99
C LYS A 38 10.10 8.15 11.63
N ILE A 39 9.40 7.85 10.53
CA ILE A 39 9.85 8.19 9.17
C ILE A 39 9.56 9.66 8.87
N VAL A 40 8.35 10.12 9.17
CA VAL A 40 7.93 11.52 8.95
C VAL A 40 8.75 12.49 9.79
N GLU A 41 9.10 12.14 11.04
CA GLU A 41 9.94 12.94 11.93
C GLU A 41 11.38 13.15 11.41
N LYS A 42 11.81 12.32 10.46
CA LYS A 42 13.08 12.49 9.74
C LYS A 42 12.96 13.43 8.53
N GLY A 43 11.80 14.07 8.33
CA GLY A 43 11.55 14.94 7.19
C GLY A 43 11.27 14.20 5.88
N ILE A 44 10.87 12.93 5.95
CA ILE A 44 10.57 12.11 4.76
C ILE A 44 9.06 12.14 4.51
N ASP A 45 8.66 12.48 3.29
CA ASP A 45 7.28 12.39 2.82
C ASP A 45 6.83 10.92 2.76
N VAL A 46 5.66 10.61 3.31
CA VAL A 46 5.13 9.24 3.31
C VAL A 46 3.79 9.18 2.60
N GLY A 47 3.74 8.45 1.48
CA GLY A 47 2.51 7.98 0.86
C GLY A 47 2.20 6.56 1.29
N VAL A 48 0.92 6.22 1.48
CA VAL A 48 0.49 4.89 1.92
C VAL A 48 -0.48 4.30 0.90
N VAL A 49 -0.23 3.07 0.47
CA VAL A 49 -1.12 2.26 -0.37
C VAL A 49 -1.53 1.03 0.39
N ILE A 50 -2.83 0.74 0.45
CA ILE A 50 -3.36 -0.41 1.20
C ILE A 50 -4.10 -1.34 0.25
N GLY A 51 -3.85 -2.66 0.34
CA GLY A 51 -4.60 -3.68 -0.38
C GLY A 51 -6.00 -3.92 0.23
N GLY A 52 -6.91 -4.54 -0.55
CA GLY A 52 -8.27 -4.87 -0.12
C GLY A 52 -8.48 -6.29 0.41
N GLY A 53 -7.40 -7.07 0.58
CA GLY A 53 -7.46 -8.52 0.76
C GLY A 53 -8.11 -9.03 2.05
N ASN A 54 -8.28 -8.18 3.07
CA ASN A 54 -9.02 -8.49 4.30
C ASN A 54 -10.55 -8.52 4.12
N TYR A 55 -11.06 -7.93 3.04
CA TYR A 55 -12.49 -7.92 2.73
C TYR A 55 -12.82 -8.60 1.41
N TRP A 56 -11.98 -8.46 0.38
CA TRP A 56 -12.29 -8.93 -0.94
C TRP A 56 -11.08 -9.41 -1.72
N ARG A 57 -11.18 -10.64 -2.28
CA ARG A 57 -10.20 -11.23 -3.20
C ARG A 57 -10.86 -11.53 -4.54
N GLY A 58 -10.83 -10.59 -5.45
CA GLY A 58 -11.50 -10.70 -6.75
C GLY A 58 -11.06 -11.90 -7.58
N ARG A 59 -9.77 -12.26 -7.53
CA ARG A 59 -9.21 -13.39 -8.29
C ARG A 59 -9.72 -14.77 -7.87
N SER A 60 -10.31 -14.89 -6.68
CA SER A 60 -10.76 -16.17 -6.11
C SER A 60 -12.28 -16.36 -6.21
N ASN A 61 -12.98 -15.49 -6.93
CA ASN A 61 -14.44 -15.54 -6.99
C ASN A 61 -14.91 -15.73 -8.44
N ASP A 62 -15.20 -16.97 -8.79
CA ASP A 62 -15.63 -17.35 -10.15
C ASP A 62 -17.13 -17.07 -10.42
N ASN A 63 -17.87 -16.59 -9.41
CA ASN A 63 -19.32 -16.34 -9.52
C ASN A 63 -19.68 -14.90 -9.95
N ILE A 64 -18.68 -14.06 -10.23
CA ILE A 64 -18.89 -12.67 -10.60
C ILE A 64 -17.98 -12.29 -11.76
N ASP A 65 -18.46 -11.42 -12.64
CA ASP A 65 -17.61 -10.83 -13.70
C ASP A 65 -16.33 -10.22 -13.13
N ARG A 66 -15.22 -10.51 -13.79
CA ARG A 66 -13.89 -10.10 -13.31
C ARG A 66 -13.76 -8.59 -13.15
N THR A 67 -14.33 -7.79 -14.05
CA THR A 67 -14.32 -6.34 -13.96
C THR A 67 -15.04 -5.86 -12.70
N LYS A 68 -16.21 -6.47 -12.40
CA LYS A 68 -17.00 -6.16 -11.20
C LYS A 68 -16.26 -6.59 -9.92
N ALA A 69 -15.64 -7.76 -9.95
CA ALA A 69 -14.84 -8.25 -8.83
C ALA A 69 -13.66 -7.29 -8.51
N ASP A 70 -12.96 -6.80 -9.52
CA ASP A 70 -11.87 -5.85 -9.35
C ASP A 70 -12.37 -4.46 -8.88
N GLN A 71 -13.54 -4.02 -9.35
CA GLN A 71 -14.18 -2.78 -8.85
C GLN A 71 -14.51 -2.87 -7.35
N ILE A 72 -15.06 -4.01 -6.89
CA ILE A 72 -15.29 -4.26 -5.46
C ILE A 72 -13.96 -4.23 -4.69
N GLY A 73 -12.92 -4.85 -5.23
CA GLY A 73 -11.58 -4.80 -4.64
C GLY A 73 -11.02 -3.38 -4.52
N MET A 74 -11.23 -2.53 -5.52
CA MET A 74 -10.87 -1.12 -5.46
C MET A 74 -11.61 -0.39 -4.33
N LEU A 75 -12.92 -0.61 -4.18
CA LEU A 75 -13.71 -0.05 -3.07
C LEU A 75 -13.25 -0.58 -1.70
N ALA A 76 -12.87 -1.84 -1.60
CA ALA A 76 -12.30 -2.40 -0.37
C ALA A 76 -11.02 -1.65 0.05
N THR A 77 -10.17 -1.24 -0.91
CA THR A 77 -9.00 -0.40 -0.60
C THR A 77 -9.39 0.99 -0.10
N VAL A 78 -10.49 1.56 -0.60
CA VAL A 78 -11.02 2.86 -0.12
C VAL A 78 -11.47 2.73 1.33
N MET A 79 -12.24 1.68 1.67
CA MET A 79 -12.64 1.39 3.05
C MET A 79 -11.43 1.29 3.98
N ASN A 80 -10.42 0.51 3.58
CA ASN A 80 -9.19 0.35 4.36
C ASN A 80 -8.45 1.67 4.57
N CYS A 81 -8.35 2.50 3.53
CA CYS A 81 -7.71 3.80 3.64
C CYS A 81 -8.48 4.77 4.55
N ILE A 82 -9.82 4.77 4.50
CA ILE A 82 -10.65 5.60 5.38
C ILE A 82 -10.40 5.21 6.85
N TYR A 83 -10.48 3.92 7.15
CA TYR A 83 -10.30 3.42 8.51
C TYR A 83 -8.89 3.72 9.05
N THR A 84 -7.87 3.36 8.27
CA THR A 84 -6.47 3.53 8.68
C THR A 84 -6.09 5.01 8.79
N ALA A 85 -6.59 5.87 7.90
CA ALA A 85 -6.33 7.30 7.94
C ALA A 85 -6.93 7.97 9.20
N ASP A 86 -8.11 7.52 9.65
CA ASP A 86 -8.71 7.96 10.92
C ASP A 86 -7.91 7.45 12.12
N ALA A 87 -7.48 6.19 12.10
CA ALA A 87 -6.65 5.62 13.15
C ALA A 87 -5.26 6.27 13.26
N PHE A 88 -4.74 6.87 12.19
CA PHE A 88 -3.47 7.61 12.17
C PHE A 88 -3.62 9.00 12.82
N ARG A 89 -4.20 9.07 14.02
CA ARG A 89 -4.56 10.31 14.74
C ARG A 89 -3.40 11.23 15.07
N VAL A 90 -2.18 10.73 14.99
CA VAL A 90 -0.94 11.51 15.22
C VAL A 90 -0.58 12.38 14.01
N PHE A 91 -1.26 12.23 12.88
CA PHE A 91 -1.03 12.96 11.64
C PHE A 91 -2.28 13.69 11.15
N LYS A 92 -2.05 14.71 10.31
CA LYS A 92 -3.05 15.12 9.33
C LYS A 92 -2.94 14.21 8.13
N THR A 93 -4.05 13.61 7.71
CA THR A 93 -4.12 12.66 6.60
C THR A 93 -5.03 13.18 5.49
N ASN A 94 -4.82 12.68 4.27
CA ASN A 94 -5.74 12.82 3.16
C ASN A 94 -5.76 11.54 2.33
N ILE A 95 -6.91 11.27 1.68
CA ILE A 95 -7.09 10.09 0.84
C ILE A 95 -7.34 10.54 -0.59
N LEU A 96 -6.53 10.03 -1.51
CA LEU A 96 -6.63 10.29 -2.95
C LEU A 96 -7.01 9.01 -3.69
N THR A 97 -7.96 9.14 -4.61
CA THR A 97 -8.46 8.05 -5.47
C THR A 97 -8.40 8.45 -6.94
N PRO A 98 -8.17 7.50 -7.86
CA PRO A 98 -8.17 7.77 -9.30
C PRO A 98 -9.56 8.00 -9.89
N PHE A 99 -10.62 7.81 -9.09
CA PHE A 99 -12.03 8.02 -9.44
C PHE A 99 -12.75 8.74 -8.30
N GLU A 100 -13.94 9.30 -8.57
CA GLU A 100 -14.70 10.03 -7.58
C GLU A 100 -15.38 9.10 -6.57
N CYS A 101 -15.21 9.41 -5.27
CA CYS A 101 -15.92 8.77 -4.16
C CYS A 101 -16.69 9.83 -3.34
N GLY A 102 -17.31 10.78 -4.00
CA GLY A 102 -18.08 11.87 -3.37
C GLY A 102 -17.22 12.67 -2.37
N SER A 103 -17.75 12.84 -1.16
CA SER A 103 -17.06 13.60 -0.09
C SER A 103 -15.99 12.79 0.66
N MET A 104 -15.92 11.47 0.47
CA MET A 104 -15.06 10.58 1.24
C MET A 104 -13.57 10.70 0.86
N THR A 105 -13.28 10.99 -0.40
CA THR A 105 -11.91 11.10 -0.91
C THR A 105 -11.77 12.31 -1.84
N LYS A 106 -10.54 12.58 -2.28
CA LYS A 106 -10.28 13.56 -3.32
C LYS A 106 -9.69 12.89 -4.55
N LEU A 107 -9.99 13.40 -5.74
CA LEU A 107 -9.36 12.90 -6.97
C LEU A 107 -7.85 13.07 -6.90
N PHE A 108 -7.15 12.04 -7.31
CA PHE A 108 -5.69 12.07 -7.41
C PHE A 108 -5.23 13.07 -8.47
N SER A 109 -4.23 13.85 -8.11
CA SER A 109 -3.31 14.50 -9.03
C SER A 109 -1.96 14.65 -8.34
N LYS A 110 -0.87 14.68 -9.11
CA LYS A 110 0.49 14.89 -8.59
C LYS A 110 0.57 16.18 -7.77
N ASP A 111 0.03 17.27 -8.29
CA ASP A 111 0.06 18.58 -7.64
C ASP A 111 -0.69 18.58 -6.30
N ARG A 112 -1.83 17.86 -6.24
CA ARG A 112 -2.59 17.75 -4.99
C ARG A 112 -1.83 16.92 -3.95
N ALA A 113 -1.23 15.83 -4.34
CA ALA A 113 -0.42 15.01 -3.46
C ALA A 113 0.79 15.81 -2.93
N ASN A 114 1.50 16.53 -3.80
CA ASN A 114 2.63 17.39 -3.42
C ASN A 114 2.22 18.46 -2.41
N LYS A 115 1.10 19.16 -2.63
CA LYS A 115 0.55 20.14 -1.68
C LYS A 115 0.24 19.55 -0.30
N TYR A 116 -0.08 18.27 -0.21
CA TYR A 116 -0.31 17.60 1.06
C TYR A 116 1.02 17.23 1.73
N PHE A 117 1.99 16.74 0.98
CA PHE A 117 3.33 16.46 1.49
C PHE A 117 4.02 17.72 2.01
N GLU A 118 3.94 18.83 1.28
CA GLU A 118 4.45 20.16 1.71
C GLU A 118 3.86 20.63 3.07
N LYS A 119 2.68 20.12 3.44
CA LYS A 119 2.04 20.39 4.73
C LYS A 119 2.38 19.35 5.81
N GLY A 120 3.32 18.44 5.54
CA GLY A 120 3.71 17.36 6.45
C GLY A 120 2.60 16.32 6.66
N MET A 121 1.69 16.15 5.69
CA MET A 121 0.59 15.18 5.79
C MET A 121 1.02 13.82 5.29
N VAL A 122 0.50 12.76 5.91
CA VAL A 122 0.54 11.41 5.33
C VAL A 122 -0.58 11.29 4.31
N VAL A 123 -0.25 10.85 3.09
CA VAL A 123 -1.20 10.77 1.97
C VAL A 123 -1.52 9.32 1.66
N PHE A 124 -2.78 8.96 1.75
CA PHE A 124 -3.27 7.62 1.40
C PHE A 124 -3.72 7.59 -0.07
N PHE A 125 -3.31 6.56 -0.80
CA PHE A 125 -3.69 6.32 -2.19
C PHE A 125 -4.54 5.06 -2.26
N ALA A 126 -5.84 5.22 -2.46
CA ALA A 126 -6.82 4.16 -2.56
C ALA A 126 -7.30 3.96 -3.99
N GLY A 127 -8.01 2.87 -4.27
CA GLY A 127 -8.58 2.58 -5.59
C GLY A 127 -7.58 2.03 -6.62
N GLY A 128 -6.36 1.66 -6.19
CA GLY A 128 -5.35 1.08 -7.06
C GLY A 128 -4.98 1.99 -8.24
N THR A 129 -4.94 1.45 -9.45
CA THR A 129 -4.74 2.21 -10.69
C THR A 129 -6.01 2.92 -11.18
N GLY A 130 -7.18 2.57 -10.65
CA GLY A 130 -8.50 3.00 -11.16
C GLY A 130 -9.03 2.11 -12.28
N HIS A 131 -8.28 1.10 -12.68
CA HIS A 131 -8.64 0.19 -13.76
C HIS A 131 -8.67 -1.27 -13.28
N PRO A 132 -9.66 -2.07 -13.74
CA PRO A 132 -9.67 -3.51 -13.54
C PRO A 132 -8.41 -4.18 -14.09
N TYR A 133 -8.17 -5.42 -13.68
CA TYR A 133 -7.05 -6.27 -14.10
C TYR A 133 -5.68 -5.89 -13.56
N PHE A 134 -5.54 -4.77 -12.84
CA PHE A 134 -4.29 -4.36 -12.21
C PHE A 134 -4.30 -4.67 -10.71
N SER A 135 -3.17 -5.17 -10.21
CA SER A 135 -2.99 -5.42 -8.78
C SER A 135 -2.65 -4.12 -8.03
N THR A 136 -2.82 -4.15 -6.70
CA THR A 136 -2.34 -3.07 -5.83
C THR A 136 -0.81 -2.91 -5.92
N ASP A 137 -0.07 -3.99 -6.21
CA ASP A 137 1.38 -3.93 -6.43
C ASP A 137 1.74 -3.12 -7.69
N THR A 138 0.93 -3.21 -8.76
CA THR A 138 1.06 -2.33 -9.93
C THR A 138 0.69 -0.89 -9.57
N GLY A 139 -0.37 -0.72 -8.79
CA GLY A 139 -0.83 0.61 -8.35
C GLY A 139 0.22 1.38 -7.55
N ILE A 140 0.96 0.72 -6.66
CA ILE A 140 2.01 1.39 -5.88
C ILE A 140 3.19 1.82 -6.75
N VAL A 141 3.58 1.00 -7.72
CA VAL A 141 4.66 1.36 -8.66
C VAL A 141 4.28 2.59 -9.48
N LEU A 142 3.03 2.62 -9.98
CA LEU A 142 2.51 3.78 -10.71
C LEU A 142 2.56 5.05 -9.83
N ARG A 143 2.04 4.98 -8.60
CA ARG A 143 2.08 6.13 -7.66
C ARG A 143 3.51 6.57 -7.33
N ALA A 144 4.43 5.63 -7.14
CA ALA A 144 5.83 5.94 -6.85
C ALA A 144 6.49 6.71 -8.01
N ILE A 145 6.26 6.28 -9.25
CA ILE A 145 6.78 6.94 -10.45
C ILE A 145 6.17 8.34 -10.60
N GLU A 146 4.85 8.48 -10.51
CA GLU A 146 4.15 9.76 -10.68
C GLU A 146 4.57 10.80 -9.64
N LEU A 147 4.93 10.35 -8.44
CA LEU A 147 5.28 11.20 -7.30
C LEU A 147 6.79 11.35 -7.09
N ASP A 148 7.61 10.85 -8.01
CA ASP A 148 9.07 10.87 -7.93
C ASP A 148 9.60 10.31 -6.59
N ALA A 149 9.00 9.21 -6.11
CA ALA A 149 9.41 8.60 -4.86
C ALA A 149 10.80 7.95 -4.97
N ASP A 150 11.59 8.08 -3.91
CA ASP A 150 12.94 7.50 -3.85
C ASP A 150 12.93 6.00 -3.59
N ALA A 151 11.88 5.49 -2.91
CA ALA A 151 11.74 4.09 -2.58
C ALA A 151 10.27 3.65 -2.40
N ILE A 152 10.03 2.36 -2.62
CA ILE A 152 8.82 1.65 -2.25
C ILE A 152 9.17 0.74 -1.07
N LEU A 153 8.42 0.88 0.04
CA LEU A 153 8.54 0.03 1.21
C LEU A 153 7.38 -0.97 1.21
N LEU A 154 7.68 -2.25 1.27
CA LEU A 154 6.68 -3.31 1.24
C LEU A 154 6.57 -3.97 2.62
N ALA A 155 5.52 -3.66 3.39
CA ALA A 155 5.20 -4.37 4.61
C ALA A 155 4.45 -5.66 4.25
N LYS A 156 5.11 -6.79 4.38
CA LYS A 156 4.60 -8.13 4.06
C LYS A 156 4.84 -9.08 5.24
N ALA A 157 4.09 -10.19 5.25
CA ALA A 157 4.25 -11.26 6.25
C ALA A 157 5.58 -12.02 6.14
N ILE A 158 6.32 -11.82 5.04
CA ILE A 158 7.65 -12.37 4.81
C ILE A 158 8.66 -11.21 4.80
N ASP A 159 9.80 -11.42 5.44
CA ASP A 159 10.78 -10.38 5.73
C ASP A 159 11.76 -10.06 4.58
N GLY A 160 11.53 -10.61 3.40
CA GLY A 160 12.36 -10.34 2.23
C GLY A 160 12.07 -11.22 1.02
N VAL A 161 12.97 -11.15 0.04
CA VAL A 161 12.98 -12.00 -1.15
C VAL A 161 13.93 -13.16 -0.91
N TYR A 162 13.50 -14.36 -1.25
CA TYR A 162 14.23 -15.61 -1.09
C TYR A 162 14.43 -16.30 -2.45
N ASP A 163 15.41 -17.21 -2.51
CA ASP A 163 15.65 -18.07 -3.68
C ASP A 163 14.58 -19.16 -3.87
N SER A 164 13.85 -19.47 -2.79
CA SER A 164 12.73 -20.41 -2.77
C SER A 164 11.77 -20.05 -1.62
N ASP A 165 10.58 -20.65 -1.57
CA ASP A 165 9.63 -20.38 -0.50
C ASP A 165 10.15 -20.91 0.86
N PRO A 166 10.47 -20.04 1.84
CA PRO A 166 11.00 -20.46 3.14
C PRO A 166 10.00 -21.24 3.99
N LYS A 167 8.71 -21.19 3.69
CA LYS A 167 7.67 -22.00 4.35
C LYS A 167 7.72 -23.47 3.91
N ILE A 168 8.20 -23.72 2.69
CA ILE A 168 8.31 -25.04 2.09
C ILE A 168 9.74 -25.57 2.22
N ASN A 169 10.72 -24.70 1.99
CA ASN A 169 12.14 -25.03 2.06
C ASN A 169 12.81 -24.28 3.21
N PRO A 170 13.09 -24.92 4.35
CA PRO A 170 13.75 -24.29 5.48
C PRO A 170 15.21 -23.85 5.19
N ALA A 171 15.80 -24.35 4.09
CA ALA A 171 17.14 -23.98 3.64
C ALA A 171 17.12 -22.77 2.65
N ALA A 172 15.95 -22.18 2.39
CA ALA A 172 15.81 -21.01 1.51
C ALA A 172 16.71 -19.86 1.98
N LYS A 173 17.41 -19.24 1.04
CA LYS A 173 18.33 -18.15 1.32
C LYS A 173 17.69 -16.81 0.98
N LYS A 174 17.69 -15.90 1.95
CA LYS A 174 17.24 -14.53 1.78
C LYS A 174 18.28 -13.73 1.00
N TYR A 175 17.83 -12.91 0.07
CA TYR A 175 18.66 -11.92 -0.61
C TYR A 175 18.67 -10.61 0.19
N ASP A 176 19.86 -10.11 0.52
CA ASP A 176 20.00 -8.77 1.10
C ASP A 176 19.80 -7.68 0.04
N THR A 177 20.25 -7.95 -1.18
CA THR A 177 20.08 -7.11 -2.35
C THR A 177 19.92 -7.98 -3.58
N LEU A 178 18.93 -7.65 -4.41
CA LEU A 178 18.66 -8.36 -5.66
C LEU A 178 18.33 -7.34 -6.76
N PRO A 179 19.18 -7.20 -7.79
CA PRO A 179 18.90 -6.36 -8.94
C PRO A 179 17.63 -6.81 -9.67
N ILE A 180 16.80 -5.85 -10.12
CA ILE A 180 15.53 -6.17 -10.80
C ILE A 180 15.75 -7.01 -12.06
N GLN A 181 16.88 -6.82 -12.75
CA GLN A 181 17.19 -7.59 -13.95
C GLN A 181 17.32 -9.08 -13.61
N GLU A 182 17.98 -9.42 -12.48
CA GLU A 182 18.11 -10.82 -12.07
C GLU A 182 16.74 -11.46 -11.73
N VAL A 183 15.77 -10.67 -11.24
CA VAL A 183 14.40 -11.15 -10.99
C VAL A 183 13.70 -11.47 -12.31
N VAL A 184 13.91 -10.64 -13.34
CA VAL A 184 13.32 -10.85 -14.68
C VAL A 184 13.94 -12.06 -15.37
N ASP A 185 15.25 -12.24 -15.25
CA ASP A 185 16.00 -13.31 -15.93
C ASP A 185 15.76 -14.69 -15.31
N LYS A 186 15.27 -14.76 -14.06
CA LYS A 186 14.98 -16.03 -13.33
C LYS A 186 13.55 -16.56 -13.55
N LYS A 187 12.77 -15.97 -14.43
CA LYS A 187 11.40 -16.41 -14.75
C LYS A 187 11.39 -17.55 -15.77
#